data_b2898d0440ed6965f3c199fec0c98eec
#
_entry.id   b2898d0440ed6965f3c199fec0c98eec
#
_cell.length_a   1.000
_cell.length_b   1.000
_cell.length_c   1.000
_cell.angle_alpha   90.00
_cell.angle_beta   90.00
_cell.angle_gamma   90.00
#
_symmetry.space_group_name_H-M   'P 1'
#
loop_
_entity.id
_entity.type
_entity.pdbx_description
1 polymer ?
#
loop_
_entity_poly.entity_id
_entity_poly.type
_entity_poly.pdbx_seq_one_letter_code
_entity_poly.pdbx_strand_id
1 'polypeptide(L)'
;MKLTEVTMVRVYLTEGDHQLRKLLDFLHRDEQVSGVTAFRGIAGFGRSGKAHESTLLDISMDLPLVVEFFDLPEKVDRVLQDLNQWVEPGHVVSWPARMNIGE
;
A
#
# COMPACT_ATOMS: atom_id res chain seq x y z
N MET A 1 -27.25 -9.53 1.49
CA MET A 1 -25.92 -9.40 0.89
C MET A 1 -24.98 -10.42 1.50
N LYS A 2 -24.33 -11.18 0.65
CA LYS A 2 -23.34 -12.14 1.13
C LYS A 2 -21.98 -11.45 1.24
N LEU A 3 -21.23 -11.83 2.24
CA LEU A 3 -19.93 -11.25 2.53
C LEU A 3 -18.89 -12.37 2.64
N THR A 4 -17.67 -12.06 2.26
CA THR A 4 -16.54 -12.97 2.47
C THR A 4 -15.41 -12.20 3.13
N GLU A 5 -14.55 -12.93 3.81
CA GLU A 5 -13.41 -12.30 4.44
C GLU A 5 -12.33 -11.99 3.43
N VAL A 6 -11.74 -10.82 3.56
CA VAL A 6 -10.58 -10.41 2.80
C VAL A 6 -9.59 -9.78 3.77
N THR A 7 -8.37 -9.60 3.31
CA THR A 7 -7.39 -8.82 4.04
C THR A 7 -7.11 -7.55 3.26
N MET A 8 -7.23 -6.42 3.94
CA MET A 8 -6.85 -5.12 3.38
C MET A 8 -5.39 -4.87 3.67
N VAL A 9 -4.71 -4.25 2.72
CA VAL A 9 -3.30 -3.91 2.87
C VAL A 9 -3.08 -2.47 2.42
N ARG A 10 -2.27 -1.75 3.18
CA ARG A 10 -1.78 -0.45 2.77
C ARG A 10 -0.27 -0.45 2.78
N VAL A 11 0.30 0.02 1.70
CA VAL A 11 1.74 0.21 1.57
C VAL A 11 2.00 1.71 1.54
N TYR A 12 2.86 2.17 2.43
CA TYR A 12 3.17 3.58 2.57
C TYR A 12 4.50 3.87 1.87
N LEU A 13 4.45 4.72 0.86
CA LEU A 13 5.59 5.12 0.07
C LEU A 13 5.71 6.63 0.10
N THR A 14 6.79 7.14 -0.44
CA THR A 14 6.88 8.56 -0.74
C THR A 14 7.07 8.73 -2.24
N GLU A 15 6.63 9.87 -2.74
CA GLU A 15 6.71 10.14 -4.16
C GLU A 15 8.15 10.17 -4.64
N GLY A 16 9.06 10.63 -3.78
CA GLY A 16 10.47 10.70 -4.10
C GLY A 16 11.17 9.36 -4.24
N ASP A 17 10.59 8.30 -3.70
CA ASP A 17 11.21 6.98 -3.78
C ASP A 17 11.06 6.33 -5.15
N HIS A 18 10.17 6.82 -5.98
CA HIS A 18 9.96 6.32 -7.34
C HIS A 18 9.62 4.83 -7.40
N GLN A 19 8.98 4.30 -6.36
CA GLN A 19 8.65 2.88 -6.30
C GLN A 19 7.22 2.57 -6.68
N LEU A 20 6.42 3.59 -6.94
CA LEU A 20 4.99 3.39 -7.19
C LEU A 20 4.75 2.48 -8.39
N ARG A 21 5.40 2.75 -9.51
CA ARG A 21 5.20 1.94 -10.71
C ARG A 21 5.62 0.49 -10.47
N LYS A 22 6.74 0.31 -9.80
CA LYS A 22 7.22 -1.04 -9.51
C LYS A 22 6.21 -1.80 -8.66
N LEU A 23 5.65 -1.15 -7.65
CA LEU A 23 4.67 -1.77 -6.78
C LEU A 23 3.38 -2.09 -7.54
N LEU A 24 2.90 -1.16 -8.36
CA LEU A 24 1.68 -1.40 -9.13
C LEU A 24 1.86 -2.55 -10.12
N ASP A 25 3.00 -2.60 -10.80
CA ASP A 25 3.28 -3.70 -11.72
C ASP A 25 3.36 -5.03 -10.98
N PHE A 26 4.00 -5.04 -9.82
CA PHE A 26 4.11 -6.24 -9.01
C PHE A 26 2.72 -6.75 -8.60
N LEU A 27 1.87 -5.86 -8.10
CA LEU A 27 0.53 -6.27 -7.65
C LEU A 27 -0.37 -6.68 -8.79
N HIS A 28 -0.24 -6.03 -9.93
CA HIS A 28 -1.10 -6.29 -11.08
C HIS A 28 -0.65 -7.49 -11.90
N ARG A 29 0.63 -7.55 -12.24
CA ARG A 29 1.14 -8.57 -13.15
C ARG A 29 1.60 -9.83 -12.45
N ASP A 30 2.38 -9.66 -11.40
CA ASP A 30 2.99 -10.82 -10.73
C ASP A 30 2.02 -11.48 -9.76
N GLU A 31 1.31 -10.69 -8.99
CA GLU A 31 0.45 -11.22 -7.93
C GLU A 31 -1.02 -11.26 -8.31
N GLN A 32 -1.43 -10.44 -9.28
CA GLN A 32 -2.81 -10.44 -9.78
C GLN A 32 -3.86 -10.25 -8.69
N VAL A 33 -3.64 -9.26 -7.83
CA VAL A 33 -4.60 -8.98 -6.76
C VAL A 33 -5.89 -8.40 -7.34
N SER A 34 -6.98 -8.53 -6.59
CA SER A 34 -8.32 -8.19 -7.04
C SER A 34 -8.52 -6.71 -7.33
N GLY A 35 -7.93 -5.86 -6.53
CA GLY A 35 -8.10 -4.42 -6.73
C GLY A 35 -7.00 -3.64 -6.08
N VAL A 36 -6.54 -2.60 -6.75
CA VAL A 36 -5.45 -1.75 -6.28
C VAL A 36 -5.83 -0.30 -6.51
N THR A 37 -5.62 0.53 -5.50
CA THR A 37 -5.84 1.96 -5.62
C THR A 37 -4.65 2.68 -5.01
N ALA A 38 -4.18 3.72 -5.68
CA ALA A 38 -3.13 4.55 -5.15
C ALA A 38 -3.71 5.91 -4.76
N PHE A 39 -3.33 6.38 -3.57
CA PHE A 39 -3.74 7.68 -3.06
C PHE A 39 -2.52 8.54 -2.85
N ARG A 40 -2.64 9.82 -3.14
CA ARG A 40 -1.58 10.77 -2.81
C ARG A 40 -2.01 11.57 -1.59
N GLY A 41 -1.17 11.54 -0.55
CA GLY A 41 -1.41 12.36 0.62
C GLY A 41 -1.07 13.81 0.33
N ILE A 42 -1.72 14.71 1.03
CA ILE A 42 -1.45 16.14 0.86
C ILE A 42 -0.37 16.63 1.81
N ALA A 43 -0.06 15.85 2.83
CA ALA A 43 0.98 16.16 3.81
C ALA A 43 1.22 14.92 4.66
N GLY A 44 2.40 14.82 5.25
CA GLY A 44 2.66 13.74 6.16
C GLY A 44 4.14 13.55 6.41
N PHE A 45 4.44 12.70 7.39
CA PHE A 45 5.79 12.27 7.68
C PHE A 45 5.71 10.82 8.16
N GLY A 46 6.83 10.14 8.09
CA GLY A 46 6.87 8.73 8.43
C GLY A 46 8.04 8.36 9.31
N ARG A 47 8.18 7.06 9.52
CA ARG A 47 9.19 6.51 10.41
C ARG A 47 10.62 6.77 9.96
N SER A 48 10.82 7.00 8.69
CA SER A 48 12.17 7.22 8.17
C SER A 48 12.82 8.47 8.76
N GLY A 49 12.00 9.35 9.33
CA GLY A 49 12.51 10.57 9.92
C GLY A 49 13.00 11.59 8.91
N LYS A 50 12.83 11.29 7.63
CA LYS A 50 13.25 12.24 6.60
C LYS A 50 12.26 13.35 6.40
N ALA A 51 11.05 13.16 6.83
CA ALA A 51 10.03 14.17 6.75
C ALA A 51 10.15 15.08 7.97
N HIS A 52 10.88 16.14 7.82
CA HIS A 52 11.12 17.11 8.90
C HIS A 52 10.31 18.35 8.66
N GLU A 53 10.53 19.36 9.48
CA GLU A 53 9.85 20.63 9.28
C GLU A 53 10.06 21.17 7.88
N SER A 54 11.23 20.93 7.32
CA SER A 54 11.53 21.39 5.98
C SER A 54 10.56 20.81 4.94
N THR A 55 10.01 19.64 5.22
CA THR A 55 9.08 19.03 4.27
C THR A 55 7.76 19.75 4.20
N LEU A 56 7.43 20.53 5.19
CA LEU A 56 6.24 21.36 5.09
C LEU A 56 6.37 22.39 4.00
N LEU A 57 7.60 22.77 3.67
CA LEU A 57 7.87 23.70 2.59
C LEU A 57 8.03 23.00 1.25
N ASP A 58 8.45 21.74 1.28
CA ASP A 58 8.72 20.97 0.06
C ASP A 58 7.71 19.88 -0.17
N ILE A 59 6.51 20.12 0.29
CA ILE A 59 5.45 19.12 0.29
C ILE A 59 5.14 18.60 -1.12
N SER A 60 5.33 19.42 -2.14
CA SER A 60 5.07 19.00 -3.50
C SER A 60 6.14 18.06 -4.06
N MET A 61 7.28 17.97 -3.37
CA MET A 61 8.42 17.18 -3.86
C MET A 61 8.46 15.79 -3.26
N ASP A 62 7.86 15.60 -2.10
CA ASP A 62 8.01 14.34 -1.37
C ASP A 62 6.71 13.99 -0.65
N LEU A 63 5.64 14.00 -1.38
CA LEU A 63 4.33 13.68 -0.81
C LEU A 63 4.22 12.20 -0.50
N PRO A 64 3.51 11.88 0.58
CA PRO A 64 3.26 10.47 0.90
C PRO A 64 2.31 9.85 -0.12
N LEU A 65 2.57 8.60 -0.44
CA LEU A 65 1.72 7.82 -1.31
C LEU A 65 1.23 6.60 -0.53
N VAL A 66 -0.02 6.27 -0.70
CA VAL A 66 -0.60 5.06 -0.10
C VAL A 66 -1.11 4.19 -1.22
N VAL A 67 -0.63 2.96 -1.29
CA VAL A 67 -1.16 1.98 -2.22
C VAL A 67 -1.98 1.00 -1.40
N GLU A 68 -3.24 0.87 -1.75
CA GLU A 68 -4.18 0.03 -1.03
C GLU A 68 -4.66 -1.09 -1.93
N PHE A 69 -4.65 -2.30 -1.40
CA PHE A 69 -5.20 -3.43 -2.13
C PHE A 69 -5.83 -4.41 -1.16
N PHE A 70 -6.59 -5.33 -1.69
CA PHE A 70 -7.18 -6.39 -0.90
C PHE A 70 -7.32 -7.64 -1.75
N ASP A 71 -7.39 -8.77 -1.08
CA ASP A 71 -7.69 -10.05 -1.71
C ASP A 71 -8.03 -11.04 -0.59
N LEU A 72 -8.23 -12.28 -0.97
CA LEU A 72 -8.48 -13.33 0.01
C LEU A 72 -7.29 -13.46 0.95
N PRO A 73 -7.55 -13.80 2.23
CA PRO A 73 -6.48 -13.79 3.23
C PRO A 73 -5.26 -14.64 2.86
N GLU A 74 -5.48 -15.82 2.31
CA GLU A 74 -4.39 -16.71 1.97
C GLU A 74 -3.52 -16.13 0.86
N LYS A 75 -4.16 -15.48 -0.10
CA LYS A 75 -3.42 -14.86 -1.20
C LYS A 75 -2.63 -13.67 -0.69
N VAL A 76 -3.23 -12.86 0.19
CA VAL A 76 -2.53 -11.71 0.76
C VAL A 76 -1.31 -12.16 1.54
N ASP A 77 -1.41 -13.26 2.28
CA ASP A 77 -0.25 -13.76 3.02
C ASP A 77 0.93 -14.03 2.10
N ARG A 78 0.67 -14.61 0.94
CA ARG A 78 1.73 -14.87 -0.04
C ARG A 78 2.28 -13.57 -0.62
N VAL A 79 1.38 -12.64 -0.94
CA VAL A 79 1.80 -11.35 -1.48
C VAL A 79 2.69 -10.61 -0.49
N LEU A 80 2.31 -10.65 0.79
CA LEU A 80 3.09 -9.97 1.82
C LEU A 80 4.48 -10.57 1.98
N GLN A 81 4.61 -11.89 1.84
CA GLN A 81 5.93 -12.51 1.89
C GLN A 81 6.83 -12.00 0.78
N ASP A 82 6.29 -11.86 -0.43
CA ASP A 82 7.04 -11.34 -1.56
C ASP A 82 7.37 -9.87 -1.38
N LEU A 83 6.39 -9.07 -0.92
CA LEU A 83 6.58 -7.65 -0.69
C LEU A 83 7.67 -7.39 0.34
N ASN A 84 7.72 -8.23 1.35
CA ASN A 84 8.65 -8.04 2.46
C ASN A 84 10.10 -8.12 2.03
N GLN A 85 10.36 -8.61 0.83
CA GLN A 85 11.72 -8.71 0.32
C GLN A 85 12.29 -7.37 -0.14
N TRP A 86 11.42 -6.40 -0.43
CA TRP A 86 11.91 -5.13 -0.96
C TRP A 86 11.22 -3.90 -0.38
N VAL A 87 10.27 -4.07 0.52
CA VAL A 87 9.65 -2.95 1.23
C VAL A 87 10.14 -2.98 2.67
N GLU A 88 10.56 -1.84 3.16
CA GLU A 88 11.14 -1.75 4.50
C GLU A 88 10.11 -2.01 5.60
N PRO A 89 10.57 -2.52 6.75
CA PRO A 89 9.67 -2.74 7.88
C PRO A 89 8.96 -1.46 8.30
N GLY A 90 7.70 -1.61 8.67
CA GLY A 90 6.91 -0.48 9.11
C GLY A 90 6.17 0.26 8.01
N HIS A 91 6.36 -0.16 6.76
CA HIS A 91 5.72 0.49 5.63
C HIS A 91 4.52 -0.28 5.09
N VAL A 92 4.22 -1.43 5.65
CA VAL A 92 3.08 -2.24 5.22
C VAL A 92 2.19 -2.50 6.43
N VAL A 93 0.92 -2.18 6.29
CA VAL A 93 -0.08 -2.40 7.35
C VAL A 93 -1.22 -3.21 6.75
N SER A 94 -1.72 -4.18 7.49
CA SER A 94 -2.83 -4.99 7.01
C SER A 94 -3.85 -5.21 8.12
N TRP A 95 -5.10 -5.45 7.70
CA TRP A 95 -6.17 -5.73 8.66
C TRP A 95 -7.27 -6.54 7.97
N PRO A 96 -8.06 -7.31 8.75
CA PRO A 96 -9.16 -8.06 8.18
C PRO A 96 -10.34 -7.17 7.84
N ALA A 97 -11.03 -7.53 6.78
CA ALA A 97 -12.23 -6.81 6.35
C ALA A 97 -13.18 -7.80 5.69
N ARG A 98 -14.33 -7.31 5.26
CA ARG A 98 -15.31 -8.15 4.56
C ARG A 98 -15.72 -7.48 3.28
N MET A 99 -15.84 -8.29 2.25
CA MET A 99 -16.18 -7.84 0.91
C MET A 99 -17.52 -8.48 0.51
N ASN A 100 -18.36 -7.72 -0.16
CA ASN A 100 -19.59 -8.27 -0.68
C ASN A 100 -19.30 -9.13 -1.93
N ILE A 101 -19.98 -10.26 -2.03
CA ILE A 101 -19.73 -11.21 -3.12
C ILE A 101 -21.02 -11.60 -3.85
N GLY A 102 -22.04 -10.83 -3.70
CA GLY A 102 -23.30 -11.09 -4.39
C GLY A 102 -24.44 -11.29 -3.42
N GLU A 103 -25.46 -11.93 -3.89
CA GLU A 103 -26.69 -12.11 -3.11
C GLU A 103 -26.62 -13.24 -2.11
#